data_3fa9a61c595e39c0e53c9a3b0f53a877
#
_entry.id   3fa9a61c595e39c0e53c9a3b0f53a877
#
_cell.length_a   1.000
_cell.length_b   1.000
_cell.length_c   1.000
_cell.angle_alpha   90.00
_cell.angle_beta   90.00
_cell.angle_gamma   90.00
#
_symmetry.space_group_name_H-M   'P 1'
#
loop_
_entity.id
_entity.type
_entity.pdbx_description
1 polymer ?
#
loop_
_entity_poly.entity_id
_entity_poly.type
_entity_poly.pdbx_seq_one_letter_code
_entity_poly.pdbx_strand_id
1 'polypeptide(L)'
;MRLCSIASGSSGNCIYAGTDTTHVLVDAGISGKRVENGLNDIGLTGRDIDAILITHEHIDHIAGLGVLSRRYGIPIYTTEKTADAIQETKSVGKIPEELFHPIC
;
A
#
# COMPACT_ATOMS: atom_id res chain seq x y z
N MET A 1 -5.69 14.30 12.90
CA MET A 1 -5.33 13.52 11.69
C MET A 1 -3.96 13.92 11.21
N ARG A 2 -3.17 12.93 10.80
CA ARG A 2 -1.81 13.12 10.28
C ARG A 2 -1.76 12.73 8.81
N LEU A 3 -1.08 13.53 8.01
CA LEU A 3 -0.81 13.25 6.60
C LEU A 3 0.68 13.41 6.36
N CYS A 4 1.29 12.40 5.72
CA CYS A 4 2.72 12.45 5.44
C CYS A 4 3.00 11.81 4.08
N SER A 5 3.67 12.54 3.19
CA SER A 5 4.12 11.98 1.93
C SER A 5 5.41 11.21 2.16
N ILE A 6 5.35 9.89 2.07
CA ILE A 6 6.53 9.04 2.18
C ILE A 6 7.31 9.09 0.87
N ALA A 7 6.60 9.11 -0.26
CA ALA A 7 7.19 9.28 -1.58
C ALA A 7 6.15 9.83 -2.55
N SER A 8 6.58 10.63 -3.51
CA SER A 8 5.70 11.16 -4.56
C SER A 8 6.47 11.33 -5.84
N GLY A 9 5.75 11.29 -6.98
CA GLY A 9 6.31 11.49 -8.30
C GLY A 9 6.39 10.21 -9.12
N SER A 10 7.07 10.30 -10.27
CA SER A 10 7.14 9.20 -11.24
C SER A 10 7.97 8.01 -10.76
N SER A 11 8.80 8.19 -9.73
CA SER A 11 9.61 7.11 -9.15
C SER A 11 8.85 6.29 -8.11
N GLY A 12 7.61 6.66 -7.80
CA GLY A 12 6.75 5.92 -6.88
C GLY A 12 5.99 6.84 -5.94
N ASN A 13 4.80 6.40 -5.56
CA ASN A 13 3.91 7.18 -4.70
C ASN A 13 3.52 6.37 -3.46
N CYS A 14 3.58 7.00 -2.30
CA CYS A 14 3.15 6.40 -1.06
C CYS A 14 2.85 7.52 -0.05
N ILE A 15 1.60 7.59 0.38
CA ILE A 15 1.16 8.61 1.32
C ILE A 15 0.61 7.92 2.56
N TYR A 16 1.07 8.37 3.72
CA TYR A 16 0.51 7.93 4.99
C TYR A 16 -0.60 8.88 5.44
N ALA A 17 -1.72 8.33 5.89
CA ALA A 17 -2.79 9.09 6.52
C ALA A 17 -3.25 8.33 7.77
N GLY A 18 -3.43 9.04 8.88
CA GLY A 18 -3.84 8.35 10.09
C GLY A 18 -4.33 9.24 11.20
N THR A 19 -4.90 8.58 12.19
CA THR A 19 -5.30 9.16 13.48
C THR A 19 -4.52 8.45 14.58
N ASP A 20 -4.88 8.66 15.82
CA ASP A 20 -4.23 7.97 16.96
C ASP A 20 -4.49 6.47 16.94
N THR A 21 -5.56 6.01 16.30
CA THR A 21 -5.99 4.61 16.35
C THR A 21 -6.05 3.92 14.99
N THR A 22 -6.01 4.65 13.90
CA THR A 22 -6.15 4.08 12.55
C THR A 22 -5.09 4.63 11.61
N HIS A 23 -4.43 3.74 10.89
CA HIS A 23 -3.31 4.09 10.01
C HIS A 23 -3.53 3.49 8.62
N VAL A 24 -3.44 4.31 7.60
CA VAL A 24 -3.71 3.93 6.22
C VAL A 24 -2.59 4.42 5.30
N LEU A 25 -2.23 3.58 4.33
CA LEU A 25 -1.38 4.00 3.22
C LEU A 25 -2.24 4.23 1.99
N VAL A 26 -1.98 5.31 1.27
CA VAL A 26 -2.55 5.57 -0.04
C VAL A 26 -1.45 5.33 -1.06
N ASP A 27 -1.59 4.26 -1.82
CA ASP A 27 -0.60 3.71 -2.73
C ASP A 27 0.65 3.19 -2.02
N ALA A 28 1.33 2.24 -2.63
CA ALA A 28 2.56 1.65 -2.13
C ALA A 28 3.50 1.42 -3.32
N GLY A 29 3.85 2.53 -3.98
CA GLY A 29 4.57 2.54 -5.25
C GLY A 29 6.09 2.48 -5.15
N ILE A 30 6.64 2.37 -3.94
CA ILE A 30 8.06 2.17 -3.71
C ILE A 30 8.27 0.80 -3.07
N SER A 31 9.50 0.34 -2.97
CA SER A 31 9.77 -0.98 -2.39
C SER A 31 9.22 -1.07 -0.96
N GLY A 32 8.86 -2.28 -0.54
CA GLY A 32 8.39 -2.50 0.83
C GLY A 32 9.37 -2.00 1.87
N LYS A 33 10.67 -2.19 1.63
CA LYS A 33 11.71 -1.71 2.53
C LYS A 33 11.69 -0.18 2.66
N ARG A 34 11.53 0.54 1.54
CA ARG A 34 11.46 2.00 1.57
C ARG A 34 10.21 2.50 2.27
N VAL A 35 9.07 1.80 2.11
CA VAL A 35 7.85 2.14 2.83
C VAL A 35 8.08 1.96 4.32
N GLU A 36 8.66 0.85 4.75
CA GLU A 36 8.92 0.62 6.17
C GLU A 36 9.90 1.65 6.75
N ASN A 37 10.94 2.03 6.00
CA ASN A 37 11.85 3.06 6.46
C ASN A 37 11.13 4.39 6.66
N GLY A 38 10.24 4.76 5.73
CA GLY A 38 9.44 5.98 5.85
C GLY A 38 8.50 5.94 7.05
N LEU A 39 7.88 4.80 7.31
CA LEU A 39 7.02 4.63 8.49
C LEU A 39 7.84 4.71 9.78
N ASN A 40 9.00 4.11 9.81
CA ASN A 40 9.89 4.17 10.99
C ASN A 40 10.28 5.62 11.30
N ASP A 41 10.50 6.43 10.28
CA ASP A 41 10.85 7.85 10.46
C ASP A 41 9.74 8.64 11.17
N ILE A 42 8.51 8.18 11.10
CA ILE A 42 7.39 8.82 11.79
C ILE A 42 6.88 8.00 12.99
N GLY A 43 7.68 7.06 13.45
CA GLY A 43 7.40 6.29 14.66
C GLY A 43 6.47 5.10 14.45
N LEU A 44 6.31 4.62 13.23
CA LEU A 44 5.41 3.51 12.91
C LEU A 44 6.16 2.35 12.23
N THR A 45 5.50 1.21 12.15
CA THR A 45 5.99 0.04 11.41
C THR A 45 4.88 -0.46 10.48
N GLY A 46 5.21 -1.42 9.61
CA GLY A 46 4.21 -2.04 8.74
C GLY A 46 3.08 -2.70 9.52
N ARG A 47 3.35 -3.17 10.73
CA ARG A 47 2.34 -3.80 11.59
C ARG A 47 1.26 -2.82 12.06
N ASP A 48 1.57 -1.55 12.08
CA ASP A 48 0.63 -0.52 12.51
C ASP A 48 -0.38 -0.15 11.41
N ILE A 49 -0.12 -0.55 10.17
CA ILE A 49 -0.96 -0.18 9.04
C ILE A 49 -2.21 -1.06 8.99
N ASP A 50 -3.37 -0.41 9.00
CA ASP A 50 -4.67 -1.09 9.02
C ASP A 50 -5.21 -1.37 7.62
N ALA A 51 -4.81 -0.59 6.63
CA ALA A 51 -5.31 -0.74 5.26
C ALA A 51 -4.40 -0.02 4.28
N ILE A 52 -4.42 -0.50 3.02
CA ILE A 52 -3.76 0.18 1.90
C ILE A 52 -4.83 0.47 0.86
N LEU A 53 -4.95 1.73 0.45
CA LEU A 53 -5.82 2.16 -0.63
C LEU A 53 -4.99 2.30 -1.88
N ILE A 54 -5.42 1.69 -2.98
CA ILE A 54 -4.73 1.77 -4.25
C ILE A 54 -5.57 2.57 -5.24
N THR A 55 -4.98 3.64 -5.77
CA THR A 55 -5.66 4.53 -6.72
C THR A 55 -5.52 4.06 -8.17
N HIS A 56 -4.37 3.47 -8.52
CA HIS A 56 -4.08 3.00 -9.86
C HIS A 56 -3.27 1.71 -9.84
N GLU A 57 -3.41 0.87 -10.86
CA GLU A 57 -2.65 -0.37 -11.02
C GLU A 57 -1.24 -0.18 -11.59
N HIS A 58 -0.82 1.05 -11.87
CA HIS A 58 0.53 1.35 -12.37
C HIS A 58 1.59 1.02 -11.34
N ILE A 59 2.76 0.55 -11.79
CA ILE A 59 3.82 0.09 -10.88
C ILE A 59 4.28 1.19 -9.91
N ASP A 60 4.22 2.45 -10.28
CA ASP A 60 4.57 3.57 -9.42
C ASP A 60 3.56 3.80 -8.28
N HIS A 61 2.49 2.98 -8.23
CA HIS A 61 1.50 2.99 -7.15
C HIS A 61 1.44 1.66 -6.39
N ILE A 62 2.03 0.59 -6.92
CA ILE A 62 1.86 -0.76 -6.35
C ILE A 62 3.16 -1.54 -6.13
N ALA A 63 4.32 -0.95 -6.40
CA ALA A 63 5.60 -1.69 -6.38
C ALA A 63 5.86 -2.45 -5.07
N GLY A 64 5.52 -1.87 -3.92
CA GLY A 64 5.73 -2.50 -2.61
C GLY A 64 4.52 -3.23 -2.05
N LEU A 65 3.39 -3.20 -2.78
CA LEU A 65 2.12 -3.70 -2.27
C LEU A 65 2.17 -5.18 -1.90
N GLY A 66 2.71 -6.01 -2.78
CA GLY A 66 2.75 -7.45 -2.56
C GLY A 66 3.53 -7.83 -1.31
N VAL A 67 4.72 -7.24 -1.16
CA VAL A 67 5.59 -7.52 -0.01
C VAL A 67 4.89 -7.12 1.29
N LEU A 68 4.33 -5.90 1.33
CA LEU A 68 3.69 -5.38 2.54
C LEU A 68 2.43 -6.17 2.90
N SER A 69 1.57 -6.42 1.92
CA SER A 69 0.31 -7.11 2.20
C SER A 69 0.54 -8.56 2.62
N ARG A 70 1.47 -9.28 1.97
CA ARG A 70 1.78 -10.66 2.35
C ARG A 70 2.44 -10.75 3.71
N ARG A 71 3.39 -9.84 3.99
CA ARG A 71 4.17 -9.88 5.23
C ARG A 71 3.31 -9.57 6.47
N TYR A 72 2.42 -8.60 6.36
CA TYR A 72 1.64 -8.11 7.50
C TYR A 72 0.16 -8.44 7.43
N GLY A 73 -0.30 -9.07 6.36
CA GLY A 73 -1.72 -9.36 6.19
C GLY A 73 -2.59 -8.12 6.06
N ILE A 74 -2.07 -7.08 5.41
CA ILE A 74 -2.77 -5.79 5.33
C ILE A 74 -3.88 -5.84 4.28
N PRO A 75 -5.14 -5.50 4.63
CA PRO A 75 -6.22 -5.41 3.64
C PRO A 75 -5.97 -4.33 2.59
N ILE A 76 -6.36 -4.63 1.36
CA ILE A 76 -6.20 -3.72 0.22
C ILE A 76 -7.57 -3.27 -0.25
N TYR A 77 -7.79 -1.96 -0.29
CA TYR A 77 -9.04 -1.37 -0.76
C TYR A 77 -8.82 -0.71 -2.13
N THR A 78 -9.50 -1.22 -3.13
CA THR A 78 -9.40 -0.72 -4.50
C THR A 78 -10.61 -1.21 -5.30
N THR A 79 -10.77 -0.75 -6.53
CA THR A 79 -11.84 -1.24 -7.39
C THR A 79 -11.54 -2.68 -7.81
N GLU A 80 -12.60 -3.42 -8.15
CA GLU A 80 -12.45 -4.79 -8.62
C GLU A 80 -11.57 -4.87 -9.86
N LYS A 81 -11.75 -3.94 -10.80
CA LYS A 81 -10.94 -3.86 -12.02
C LYS A 81 -9.45 -3.68 -11.70
N THR A 82 -9.14 -2.78 -10.77
CA THR A 82 -7.77 -2.53 -10.36
C THR A 82 -7.18 -3.73 -9.63
N ALA A 83 -7.97 -4.40 -8.79
CA ALA A 83 -7.54 -5.61 -8.09
C ALA A 83 -7.13 -6.71 -9.09
N ASP A 84 -7.93 -6.92 -10.14
CA ASP A 84 -7.62 -7.90 -11.18
C ASP A 84 -6.32 -7.56 -11.90
N ALA A 85 -6.12 -6.27 -12.23
CA ALA A 85 -4.90 -5.82 -12.89
C ALA A 85 -3.67 -6.01 -11.99
N ILE A 86 -3.80 -5.78 -10.68
CA ILE A 86 -2.72 -6.00 -9.72
C ILE A 86 -2.32 -7.48 -9.70
N GLN A 87 -3.29 -8.39 -9.65
CA GLN A 87 -3.03 -9.83 -9.62
C GLN A 87 -2.34 -10.33 -10.91
N GLU A 88 -2.52 -9.61 -12.02
CA GLU A 88 -1.85 -9.93 -13.27
C GLU A 88 -0.44 -9.37 -13.36
N THR A 89 -0.05 -8.49 -12.44
CA THR A 89 1.27 -7.84 -12.47
C THR A 89 2.31 -8.73 -11.82
N LYS A 90 3.18 -9.32 -12.63
CA LYS A 90 4.17 -10.32 -12.18
C LYS A 90 5.14 -9.77 -11.14
N SER A 91 5.56 -8.52 -11.28
CA SER A 91 6.55 -7.92 -10.38
C SER A 91 6.03 -7.74 -8.95
N VAL A 92 4.72 -7.64 -8.78
CA VAL A 92 4.09 -7.56 -7.47
C VAL A 92 3.99 -8.93 -6.82
N GLY A 93 3.87 -9.97 -7.62
CA GLY A 93 3.64 -11.32 -7.14
C GLY A 93 2.18 -11.57 -6.76
N LYS A 94 1.89 -12.80 -6.40
CA LYS A 94 0.51 -13.17 -6.06
C LYS A 94 0.17 -12.71 -4.64
N ILE A 95 -0.97 -12.08 -4.50
CA ILE A 95 -1.49 -11.61 -3.22
C ILE A 95 -2.72 -12.47 -2.85
N PRO A 96 -2.85 -12.92 -1.58
CA PRO A 96 -4.05 -13.66 -1.16
C PRO A 96 -5.33 -12.88 -1.48
N GLU A 97 -6.28 -13.53 -2.13
CA GLU A 97 -7.53 -12.86 -2.56
C GLU A 97 -8.33 -12.29 -1.39
N GLU A 98 -8.26 -12.94 -0.23
CA GLU A 98 -8.98 -12.47 0.95
C GLU A 98 -8.53 -11.11 1.45
N LEU A 99 -7.36 -10.63 1.02
CA LEU A 99 -6.88 -9.31 1.39
C LEU A 99 -7.49 -8.19 0.54
N PHE A 100 -8.05 -8.53 -0.62
CA PHE A 100 -8.67 -7.53 -1.49
C PHE A 100 -10.11 -7.25 -1.03
N HIS A 101 -10.40 -5.96 -0.83
CA HIS A 101 -11.73 -5.47 -0.47
C HIS A 101 -12.19 -4.49 -1.55
N PRO A 102 -12.96 -4.96 -2.55
CA PRO A 102 -13.39 -4.09 -3.65
C PRO A 102 -14.26 -2.94 -3.17
N ILE A 103 -14.05 -1.78 -3.75
CA ILE A 103 -14.89 -0.60 -3.52
C ILE A 103 -15.45 -0.11 -4.86
N CYS A 104 -16.59 0.56 -4.80
CA CYS A 104 -17.28 1.06 -5.99
C CYS A 104 -16.63 2.32 -6.53
#